data_af7a090411326aa9a42775977fb8f0fc
#
_entry.id   af7a090411326aa9a42775977fb8f0fc
#
_cell.length_a   1.000
_cell.length_b   1.000
_cell.length_c   1.000
_cell.angle_alpha   90.00
_cell.angle_beta   90.00
_cell.angle_gamma   90.00
#
_symmetry.space_group_name_H-M   'P 1'
#
loop_
_entity.id
_entity.type
_entity.pdbx_description
1 polymer ?
#
loop_
_entity_poly.entity_id
_entity_poly.type
_entity_poly.pdbx_seq_one_letter_code
_entity_poly.pdbx_strand_id
1 'polypeptide(L)'
;MNTVELEKIKQKALNEHIPIIMDDTLEVIAKILTEKKPKRILEIGAAVGYSAMCFSKYLAENGLIDTIERDEERIEEAKQNFKKVEVENKINLYEGDAVEILPTLNEKYDVVFIDAAKGKYPFFLKEALRMLNQDGIIFADNILYKGYVMSDYNKHKQRTAVRNLREYIKETTENPNLETEILEVGDGLAISKMKSNTKIESSIN
;
A
#
# COMPACT_ATOMS: atom_id res chain seq x y z
N MET A 1 -3.70 -21.43 -3.47
CA MET A 1 -4.58 -20.28 -3.22
C MET A 1 -5.97 -20.56 -3.76
N ASN A 2 -6.98 -20.47 -2.93
CA ASN A 2 -8.39 -20.73 -3.23
C ASN A 2 -9.10 -19.45 -3.75
N THR A 3 -9.27 -19.34 -5.07
CA THR A 3 -9.87 -18.16 -5.71
C THR A 3 -11.39 -18.06 -5.49
N VAL A 4 -12.08 -19.17 -5.23
CA VAL A 4 -13.52 -19.19 -4.93
C VAL A 4 -13.78 -18.56 -3.56
N GLU A 5 -12.97 -18.92 -2.57
CA GLU A 5 -13.06 -18.30 -1.23
C GLU A 5 -12.67 -16.83 -1.26
N LEU A 6 -11.66 -16.44 -2.05
CA LEU A 6 -11.29 -15.03 -2.22
C LEU A 6 -12.46 -14.19 -2.75
N GLU A 7 -13.20 -14.70 -3.73
CA GLU A 7 -14.38 -14.00 -4.27
C GLU A 7 -15.52 -13.90 -3.24
N LYS A 8 -15.77 -14.94 -2.45
CA LYS A 8 -16.75 -14.89 -1.35
C LYS A 8 -16.38 -13.84 -0.30
N ILE A 9 -15.09 -13.73 0.04
CA ILE A 9 -14.59 -12.71 0.99
C ILE A 9 -14.83 -11.32 0.41
N LYS A 10 -14.55 -11.10 -0.88
CA LYS A 10 -14.83 -9.85 -1.57
C LYS A 10 -16.31 -9.47 -1.46
N GLN A 11 -17.20 -10.40 -1.84
CA GLN A 11 -18.64 -10.15 -1.81
C GLN A 11 -19.15 -9.88 -0.38
N LYS A 12 -18.63 -10.60 0.61
CA LYS A 12 -18.94 -10.32 2.03
C LYS A 12 -18.51 -8.92 2.43
N ALA A 13 -17.27 -8.53 2.12
CA ALA A 13 -16.75 -7.21 2.46
C ALA A 13 -17.59 -6.09 1.83
N LEU A 14 -17.98 -6.24 0.54
CA LEU A 14 -18.85 -5.29 -0.15
C LEU A 14 -20.23 -5.19 0.51
N ASN A 15 -20.85 -6.30 0.86
CA ASN A 15 -22.16 -6.35 1.51
C ASN A 15 -22.14 -5.72 2.92
N GLU A 16 -21.05 -5.89 3.64
CA GLU A 16 -20.84 -5.34 4.97
C GLU A 16 -20.25 -3.93 4.96
N HIS A 17 -20.06 -3.33 3.77
CA HIS A 17 -19.47 -2.00 3.58
C HIS A 17 -18.08 -1.85 4.20
N ILE A 18 -17.31 -2.96 4.24
CA ILE A 18 -15.92 -2.94 4.66
C ILE A 18 -15.11 -2.35 3.50
N PRO A 19 -14.31 -1.31 3.74
CA PRO A 19 -13.46 -0.76 2.70
C PRO A 19 -12.40 -1.79 2.28
N ILE A 20 -12.39 -2.12 0.99
CA ILE A 20 -11.38 -2.95 0.34
C ILE A 20 -10.92 -2.24 -0.92
N ILE A 21 -9.73 -2.58 -1.41
CA ILE A 21 -9.19 -2.03 -2.65
C ILE A 21 -10.19 -2.19 -3.81
N MET A 22 -10.37 -1.14 -4.60
CA MET A 22 -11.27 -1.12 -5.76
C MET A 22 -10.67 -1.93 -6.91
N ASP A 23 -11.55 -2.51 -7.76
CA ASP A 23 -11.11 -3.40 -8.84
C ASP A 23 -10.20 -2.74 -9.86
N ASP A 24 -10.49 -1.51 -10.23
CA ASP A 24 -9.68 -0.72 -11.17
C ASP A 24 -8.29 -0.38 -10.59
N THR A 25 -8.23 -0.02 -9.31
CA THR A 25 -6.96 0.19 -8.58
C THR A 25 -6.16 -1.11 -8.52
N LEU A 26 -6.83 -2.22 -8.16
CA LEU A 26 -6.20 -3.53 -8.10
C LEU A 26 -5.65 -3.97 -9.46
N GLU A 27 -6.38 -3.72 -10.56
CA GLU A 27 -5.93 -4.06 -11.91
C GLU A 27 -4.64 -3.34 -12.29
N VAL A 28 -4.52 -2.04 -11.97
CA VAL A 28 -3.29 -1.26 -12.22
C VAL A 28 -2.12 -1.83 -11.42
N ILE A 29 -2.31 -2.04 -10.13
CA ILE A 29 -1.26 -2.59 -9.25
C ILE A 29 -0.85 -3.99 -9.71
N ALA A 30 -1.82 -4.85 -10.05
CA ALA A 30 -1.58 -6.21 -10.50
C ALA A 30 -0.69 -6.29 -11.76
N LYS A 31 -0.88 -5.39 -12.72
CA LYS A 31 -0.01 -5.29 -13.91
C LYS A 31 1.44 -5.03 -13.51
N ILE A 32 1.67 -4.08 -12.63
CA ILE A 32 3.01 -3.73 -12.15
C ILE A 32 3.64 -4.88 -11.34
N LEU A 33 2.86 -5.51 -10.44
CA LEU A 33 3.34 -6.63 -9.64
C LEU A 33 3.68 -7.86 -10.49
N THR A 34 2.95 -8.09 -11.60
CA THR A 34 3.20 -9.19 -12.53
C THR A 34 4.59 -9.07 -13.19
N GLU A 35 5.00 -7.85 -13.52
CA GLU A 35 6.33 -7.57 -14.10
C GLU A 35 7.42 -7.55 -13.02
N LYS A 36 7.13 -6.90 -11.88
CA LYS A 36 8.08 -6.71 -10.78
C LYS A 36 8.44 -8.01 -10.08
N LYS A 37 7.45 -8.90 -9.86
CA LYS A 37 7.58 -10.14 -9.06
C LYS A 37 8.29 -9.89 -7.73
N PRO A 38 7.69 -9.09 -6.84
CA PRO A 38 8.35 -8.68 -5.61
C PRO A 38 8.63 -9.88 -4.69
N LYS A 39 9.77 -9.87 -4.04
CA LYS A 39 10.10 -10.82 -2.96
C LYS A 39 9.51 -10.40 -1.64
N ARG A 40 9.37 -9.09 -1.42
CA ARG A 40 8.82 -8.59 -0.17
C ARG A 40 7.93 -7.37 -0.39
N ILE A 41 6.70 -7.46 0.12
CA ILE A 41 5.71 -6.38 0.12
C ILE A 41 5.43 -5.97 1.56
N LEU A 42 5.38 -4.67 1.83
CA LEU A 42 4.81 -4.11 3.05
C LEU A 42 3.44 -3.52 2.73
N GLU A 43 2.43 -3.88 3.48
CA GLU A 43 1.11 -3.28 3.42
C GLU A 43 0.80 -2.58 4.74
N ILE A 44 0.34 -1.33 4.66
CA ILE A 44 -0.05 -0.51 5.80
C ILE A 44 -1.57 -0.34 5.76
N GLY A 45 -2.28 -1.11 6.58
CA GLY A 45 -3.73 -1.22 6.61
C GLY A 45 -4.23 -2.49 5.91
N ALA A 46 -4.38 -3.58 6.66
CA ALA A 46 -4.84 -4.86 6.12
C ALA A 46 -6.36 -4.94 5.99
N ALA A 47 -7.11 -4.27 6.87
CA ALA A 47 -8.54 -4.51 7.06
C ALA A 47 -8.83 -6.03 7.17
N VAL A 48 -9.65 -6.59 6.30
CA VAL A 48 -9.95 -8.03 6.28
C VAL A 48 -8.92 -8.86 5.48
N GLY A 49 -7.80 -8.25 5.06
CA GLY A 49 -6.69 -8.90 4.36
C GLY A 49 -6.90 -9.11 2.85
N TYR A 50 -7.92 -8.47 2.25
CA TYR A 50 -8.28 -8.72 0.85
C TYR A 50 -7.17 -8.34 -0.13
N SER A 51 -6.58 -7.16 0.00
CA SER A 51 -5.47 -6.68 -0.84
C SER A 51 -4.23 -7.56 -0.71
N ALA A 52 -3.81 -7.91 0.52
CA ALA A 52 -2.69 -8.82 0.75
C ALA A 52 -2.90 -10.18 0.07
N MET A 53 -4.11 -10.76 0.19
CA MET A 53 -4.44 -12.01 -0.51
C MET A 53 -4.35 -11.86 -2.03
N CYS A 54 -4.84 -10.75 -2.59
CA CYS A 54 -4.71 -10.46 -4.02
C CYS A 54 -3.25 -10.34 -4.46
N PHE A 55 -2.43 -9.60 -3.71
CA PHE A 55 -1.01 -9.38 -4.03
C PHE A 55 -0.18 -10.65 -3.90
N SER A 56 -0.56 -11.60 -3.03
CA SER A 56 0.16 -12.86 -2.83
C SER A 56 0.30 -13.73 -4.09
N LYS A 57 -0.54 -13.47 -5.13
CA LYS A 57 -0.47 -14.13 -6.44
C LYS A 57 0.76 -13.74 -7.25
N TYR A 58 1.27 -12.54 -7.01
CA TYR A 58 2.30 -11.89 -7.83
C TYR A 58 3.69 -11.93 -7.18
N LEU A 59 3.80 -12.52 -5.99
CA LEU A 59 5.07 -12.69 -5.30
C LEU A 59 6.03 -13.57 -6.12
N ALA A 60 7.31 -13.27 -6.04
CA ALA A 60 8.36 -14.19 -6.45
C ALA A 60 8.30 -15.49 -5.63
N GLU A 61 9.05 -16.50 -6.04
CA GLU A 61 9.21 -17.73 -5.27
C GLU A 61 9.73 -17.41 -3.87
N ASN A 62 9.08 -17.98 -2.84
CA ASN A 62 9.35 -17.71 -1.42
C ASN A 62 9.18 -16.24 -1.00
N GLY A 63 8.42 -15.46 -1.79
CA GLY A 63 8.10 -14.08 -1.43
C GLY A 63 7.10 -14.00 -0.27
N LEU A 64 7.16 -12.89 0.48
CA LEU A 64 6.35 -12.64 1.67
C LEU A 64 5.68 -11.25 1.62
N ILE A 65 4.55 -11.15 2.28
CA ILE A 65 3.87 -9.88 2.56
C ILE A 65 3.86 -9.68 4.07
N ASP A 66 4.36 -8.54 4.50
CA ASP A 66 4.17 -8.04 5.86
C ASP A 66 3.01 -7.04 5.81
N THR A 67 1.93 -7.29 6.56
CA THR A 67 0.78 -6.41 6.62
C THR A 67 0.47 -6.00 8.05
N ILE A 68 -0.04 -4.79 8.25
CA ILE A 68 -0.28 -4.20 9.58
C ILE A 68 -1.76 -3.85 9.70
N GLU A 69 -2.39 -4.27 10.80
CA GLU A 69 -3.75 -3.89 11.15
C GLU A 69 -3.86 -3.67 12.66
N ARG A 70 -4.68 -2.70 13.07
CA ARG A 70 -4.86 -2.35 14.48
C ARG A 70 -6.22 -2.72 15.06
N ASP A 71 -7.21 -2.91 14.20
CA ASP A 71 -8.56 -3.26 14.61
C ASP A 71 -8.65 -4.76 14.94
N GLU A 72 -8.95 -5.09 16.19
CA GLU A 72 -8.94 -6.48 16.68
C GLU A 72 -9.92 -7.37 15.91
N GLU A 73 -11.11 -6.86 15.55
CA GLU A 73 -12.10 -7.63 14.80
C GLU A 73 -11.61 -7.90 13.37
N ARG A 74 -10.95 -6.91 12.73
CA ARG A 74 -10.37 -7.05 11.40
C ARG A 74 -9.16 -7.99 11.39
N ILE A 75 -8.33 -7.94 12.42
CA ILE A 75 -7.21 -8.87 12.62
C ILE A 75 -7.69 -10.30 12.64
N GLU A 76 -8.69 -10.62 13.46
CA GLU A 76 -9.21 -11.98 13.56
C GLU A 76 -9.88 -12.44 12.26
N GLU A 77 -10.61 -11.55 11.58
CA GLU A 77 -11.21 -11.83 10.29
C GLU A 77 -10.13 -12.07 9.22
N ALA A 78 -9.09 -11.24 9.15
CA ALA A 78 -7.97 -11.41 8.21
C ALA A 78 -7.26 -12.75 8.40
N LYS A 79 -6.94 -13.14 9.64
CA LYS A 79 -6.33 -14.45 9.95
C LYS A 79 -7.17 -15.62 9.45
N GLN A 80 -8.50 -15.55 9.63
CA GLN A 80 -9.41 -16.58 9.11
C GLN A 80 -9.45 -16.60 7.59
N ASN A 81 -9.44 -15.43 6.97
CA ASN A 81 -9.47 -15.28 5.52
C ASN A 81 -8.19 -15.82 4.88
N PHE A 82 -7.01 -15.55 5.44
CA PHE A 82 -5.73 -16.09 4.94
C PHE A 82 -5.73 -17.61 4.92
N LYS A 83 -6.28 -18.25 5.96
CA LYS A 83 -6.44 -19.73 6.01
C LYS A 83 -7.41 -20.24 4.97
N LYS A 84 -8.60 -19.62 4.80
CA LYS A 84 -9.60 -20.03 3.80
C LYS A 84 -9.07 -19.93 2.37
N VAL A 85 -8.24 -18.92 2.10
CA VAL A 85 -7.64 -18.68 0.79
C VAL A 85 -6.33 -19.47 0.61
N GLU A 86 -5.83 -20.13 1.66
CA GLU A 86 -4.58 -20.94 1.65
C GLU A 86 -3.34 -20.10 1.31
N VAL A 87 -3.19 -18.94 1.97
CA VAL A 87 -2.06 -18.03 1.78
C VAL A 87 -1.40 -17.60 3.09
N GLU A 88 -1.80 -18.21 4.22
CA GLU A 88 -1.28 -17.86 5.55
C GLU A 88 0.23 -18.02 5.69
N ASN A 89 0.84 -18.86 4.88
CA ASN A 89 2.29 -19.05 4.85
C ASN A 89 3.05 -17.97 4.05
N LYS A 90 2.33 -17.07 3.39
CA LYS A 90 2.87 -15.96 2.59
C LYS A 90 2.66 -14.60 3.22
N ILE A 91 1.87 -14.51 4.28
CA ILE A 91 1.45 -13.24 4.87
C ILE A 91 1.74 -13.25 6.37
N ASN A 92 2.57 -12.32 6.80
CA ASN A 92 2.81 -12.01 8.21
C ASN A 92 1.91 -10.84 8.60
N LEU A 93 1.00 -11.04 9.56
CA LEU A 93 0.14 -9.99 10.08
C LEU A 93 0.74 -9.44 11.38
N TYR A 94 1.06 -8.14 11.37
CA TYR A 94 1.47 -7.39 12.54
C TYR A 94 0.25 -6.71 13.16
N GLU A 95 -0.02 -7.02 14.42
CA GLU A 95 -1.20 -6.59 15.16
C GLU A 95 -0.90 -5.32 15.96
N GLY A 96 -1.48 -4.19 15.57
CA GLY A 96 -1.31 -2.91 16.27
C GLY A 96 -1.25 -1.68 15.38
N ASP A 97 -0.98 -0.53 15.97
CA ASP A 97 -0.91 0.74 15.23
C ASP A 97 0.36 0.81 14.39
N ALA A 98 0.20 1.09 13.10
CA ALA A 98 1.31 1.22 12.16
C ALA A 98 2.32 2.32 12.58
N VAL A 99 1.88 3.34 13.32
CA VAL A 99 2.79 4.39 13.83
C VAL A 99 3.78 3.82 14.84
N GLU A 100 3.39 2.80 15.59
CA GLU A 100 4.24 2.13 16.58
C GLU A 100 5.06 1.00 15.97
N ILE A 101 4.47 0.25 15.03
CA ILE A 101 5.11 -0.94 14.43
C ILE A 101 6.17 -0.55 13.41
N LEU A 102 5.87 0.37 12.47
CA LEU A 102 6.78 0.68 11.37
C LEU A 102 8.21 1.05 11.81
N PRO A 103 8.42 1.86 12.87
CA PRO A 103 9.78 2.18 13.34
C PRO A 103 10.58 0.96 13.85
N THR A 104 9.91 -0.14 14.21
CA THR A 104 10.56 -1.36 14.70
C THR A 104 10.99 -2.30 13.58
N LEU A 105 10.43 -2.14 12.37
CA LEU A 105 10.76 -2.97 11.23
C LEU A 105 12.09 -2.55 10.61
N ASN A 106 12.98 -3.51 10.38
CA ASN A 106 14.30 -3.29 9.77
C ASN A 106 14.44 -3.91 8.39
N GLU A 107 13.41 -4.61 7.93
CA GLU A 107 13.38 -5.27 6.64
C GLU A 107 13.34 -4.26 5.49
N LYS A 108 13.75 -4.73 4.31
CA LYS A 108 13.66 -3.97 3.07
C LYS A 108 12.58 -4.56 2.16
N TYR A 109 11.87 -3.69 1.46
CA TYR A 109 10.71 -4.04 0.65
C TYR A 109 10.87 -3.61 -0.80
N ASP A 110 10.43 -4.47 -1.71
CA ASP A 110 10.36 -4.16 -3.15
C ASP A 110 9.13 -3.31 -3.46
N VAL A 111 8.09 -3.47 -2.64
CA VAL A 111 6.84 -2.74 -2.78
C VAL A 111 6.32 -2.36 -1.39
N VAL A 112 5.83 -1.13 -1.26
CA VAL A 112 5.06 -0.66 -0.10
C VAL A 112 3.68 -0.22 -0.59
N PHE A 113 2.61 -0.74 0.01
CA PHE A 113 1.24 -0.33 -0.24
C PHE A 113 0.68 0.40 0.98
N ILE A 114 0.22 1.63 0.80
CA ILE A 114 -0.31 2.49 1.85
C ILE A 114 -1.81 2.67 1.63
N ASP A 115 -2.63 2.05 2.48
CA ASP A 115 -4.08 2.24 2.53
C ASP A 115 -4.57 2.26 3.98
N ALA A 116 -4.18 3.28 4.72
CA ALA A 116 -4.50 3.42 6.14
C ALA A 116 -5.04 4.82 6.46
N ALA A 117 -4.90 5.27 7.71
CA ALA A 117 -5.39 6.55 8.17
C ALA A 117 -4.77 7.72 7.40
N LYS A 118 -5.57 8.43 6.60
CA LYS A 118 -5.13 9.50 5.68
C LYS A 118 -4.39 10.65 6.39
N GLY A 119 -4.68 10.86 7.68
CA GLY A 119 -3.98 11.83 8.53
C GLY A 119 -2.53 11.46 8.89
N LYS A 120 -2.02 10.30 8.44
CA LYS A 120 -0.67 9.81 8.75
C LYS A 120 0.19 9.55 7.50
N TYR A 121 -0.28 9.90 6.31
CA TYR A 121 0.40 9.63 5.05
C TYR A 121 1.83 10.19 4.95
N PRO A 122 2.16 11.43 5.41
CA PRO A 122 3.54 11.89 5.42
C PRO A 122 4.45 11.02 6.31
N PHE A 123 3.95 10.57 7.46
CA PHE A 123 4.69 9.63 8.32
C PHE A 123 4.89 8.28 7.64
N PHE A 124 3.85 7.72 7.02
CA PHE A 124 3.95 6.46 6.30
C PHE A 124 4.91 6.54 5.11
N LEU A 125 4.92 7.67 4.39
CA LEU A 125 5.89 7.92 3.32
C LEU A 125 7.33 7.89 3.84
N LYS A 126 7.61 8.59 4.95
CA LYS A 126 8.94 8.61 5.57
C LYS A 126 9.42 7.19 5.91
N GLU A 127 8.58 6.39 6.55
CA GLU A 127 8.92 5.01 6.91
C GLU A 127 9.03 4.11 5.67
N ALA A 128 8.14 4.27 4.69
CA ALA A 128 8.23 3.57 3.41
C ALA A 128 9.56 3.84 2.72
N LEU A 129 9.99 5.10 2.59
CA LEU A 129 11.27 5.46 1.97
C LEU A 129 12.47 4.88 2.72
N ARG A 130 12.41 4.82 4.06
CA ARG A 130 13.47 4.21 4.89
C ARG A 130 13.64 2.72 4.58
N MET A 131 12.55 2.03 4.30
CA MET A 131 12.50 0.57 4.10
C MET A 131 12.47 0.15 2.63
N LEU A 132 12.33 1.07 1.69
CA LEU A 132 12.23 0.76 0.27
C LEU A 132 13.58 0.30 -0.30
N ASN A 133 13.56 -0.72 -1.16
CA ASN A 133 14.71 -1.12 -1.98
C ASN A 133 15.00 -0.07 -3.06
N GLN A 134 16.21 -0.12 -3.65
CA GLN A 134 16.70 0.86 -4.62
C GLN A 134 15.79 1.01 -5.85
N ASP A 135 15.17 -0.07 -6.31
CA ASP A 135 14.22 -0.10 -7.43
C ASP A 135 12.79 -0.36 -6.95
N GLY A 136 12.52 -0.02 -5.70
CA GLY A 136 11.23 -0.25 -5.04
C GLY A 136 10.14 0.71 -5.52
N ILE A 137 8.91 0.32 -5.24
CA ILE A 137 7.69 1.05 -5.63
C ILE A 137 6.82 1.28 -4.40
N ILE A 138 6.33 2.50 -4.24
CA ILE A 138 5.29 2.84 -3.26
C ILE A 138 3.98 3.07 -4.02
N PHE A 139 2.93 2.35 -3.62
CA PHE A 139 1.55 2.63 -3.98
C PHE A 139 0.86 3.28 -2.79
N ALA A 140 0.13 4.37 -3.03
CA ALA A 140 -0.71 5.00 -2.01
C ALA A 140 -2.12 5.18 -2.55
N ASP A 141 -3.08 4.51 -1.91
CA ASP A 141 -4.47 4.50 -2.33
C ASP A 141 -5.29 5.63 -1.69
N ASN A 142 -6.37 6.00 -2.37
CA ASN A 142 -7.34 7.04 -2.00
C ASN A 142 -6.70 8.42 -1.76
N ILE A 143 -5.67 8.78 -2.54
CA ILE A 143 -4.94 10.04 -2.35
C ILE A 143 -5.76 11.27 -2.79
N LEU A 144 -6.79 11.10 -3.62
CA LEU A 144 -7.69 12.17 -4.04
C LEU A 144 -8.83 12.41 -3.05
N TYR A 145 -9.14 11.41 -2.21
CA TYR A 145 -10.06 11.50 -1.08
C TYR A 145 -11.39 12.19 -1.43
N LYS A 146 -12.19 11.54 -2.28
CA LYS A 146 -13.49 12.05 -2.77
C LYS A 146 -13.37 13.41 -3.50
N GLY A 147 -12.25 13.66 -4.15
CA GLY A 147 -11.96 14.91 -4.83
C GLY A 147 -11.62 16.09 -3.91
N TYR A 148 -11.63 15.89 -2.58
CA TYR A 148 -11.37 16.98 -1.62
C TYR A 148 -9.93 17.52 -1.72
N VAL A 149 -8.99 16.68 -2.09
CA VAL A 149 -7.57 17.07 -2.20
C VAL A 149 -7.36 18.07 -3.33
N MET A 150 -8.08 17.91 -4.43
CA MET A 150 -8.00 18.77 -5.64
C MET A 150 -8.93 19.99 -5.60
N SER A 151 -9.72 20.16 -4.55
CA SER A 151 -10.69 21.24 -4.38
C SER A 151 -10.27 22.20 -3.25
N ASP A 152 -10.96 23.34 -3.13
CA ASP A 152 -10.79 24.28 -2.00
C ASP A 152 -11.40 23.77 -0.69
N TYR A 153 -11.51 22.44 -0.53
CA TYR A 153 -12.12 21.84 0.63
C TYR A 153 -11.38 22.21 1.92
N ASN A 154 -12.07 22.83 2.87
CA ASN A 154 -11.53 23.29 4.14
C ASN A 154 -12.50 23.04 5.32
N LYS A 155 -13.42 22.06 5.21
CA LYS A 155 -14.33 21.74 6.30
C LYS A 155 -13.60 21.05 7.45
N HIS A 156 -13.93 21.41 8.67
CA HIS A 156 -13.21 21.02 9.88
C HIS A 156 -12.98 19.51 10.05
N LYS A 157 -14.00 18.69 9.74
CA LYS A 157 -13.98 17.24 10.01
C LYS A 157 -12.87 16.45 9.26
N GLN A 158 -12.50 16.88 8.05
CA GLN A 158 -11.50 16.16 7.21
C GLN A 158 -10.27 17.00 6.89
N ARG A 159 -10.17 18.21 7.47
CA ARG A 159 -9.08 19.17 7.15
C ARG A 159 -7.68 18.58 7.35
N THR A 160 -7.47 17.81 8.42
CA THR A 160 -6.17 17.18 8.68
C THR A 160 -5.83 16.11 7.64
N ALA A 161 -6.78 15.25 7.28
CA ALA A 161 -6.58 14.23 6.25
C ALA A 161 -6.25 14.87 4.90
N VAL A 162 -7.05 15.84 4.45
CA VAL A 162 -6.83 16.57 3.19
C VAL A 162 -5.48 17.29 3.17
N ARG A 163 -5.11 17.97 4.25
CA ARG A 163 -3.81 18.64 4.35
C ARG A 163 -2.65 17.64 4.23
N ASN A 164 -2.72 16.54 4.96
CA ASN A 164 -1.64 15.55 4.98
C ASN A 164 -1.56 14.76 3.65
N LEU A 165 -2.67 14.55 2.96
CA LEU A 165 -2.64 14.00 1.60
C LEU A 165 -2.02 14.97 0.58
N ARG A 166 -2.31 16.28 0.68
CA ARG A 166 -1.65 17.30 -0.15
C ARG A 166 -0.15 17.37 0.14
N GLU A 167 0.25 17.25 1.41
CA GLU A 167 1.65 17.18 1.82
C GLU A 167 2.32 15.94 1.24
N TYR A 168 1.70 14.75 1.34
CA TYR A 168 2.16 13.51 0.73
C TYR A 168 2.38 13.66 -0.78
N ILE A 169 1.39 14.20 -1.50
CA ILE A 169 1.49 14.42 -2.96
C ILE A 169 2.66 15.34 -3.28
N LYS A 170 2.79 16.46 -2.57
CA LYS A 170 3.88 17.39 -2.74
C LYS A 170 5.24 16.73 -2.50
N GLU A 171 5.39 16.04 -1.36
CA GLU A 171 6.63 15.36 -1.02
C GLU A 171 7.03 14.29 -2.04
N THR A 172 6.08 13.54 -2.59
CA THR A 172 6.40 12.50 -3.58
C THR A 172 6.68 13.06 -4.97
N THR A 173 5.98 14.12 -5.39
CA THR A 173 6.17 14.73 -6.72
C THR A 173 7.40 15.64 -6.79
N GLU A 174 7.77 16.28 -5.69
CA GLU A 174 8.96 17.16 -5.61
C GLU A 174 10.23 16.42 -5.19
N ASN A 175 10.14 15.14 -4.79
CA ASN A 175 11.31 14.36 -4.37
C ASN A 175 12.21 14.04 -5.57
N PRO A 176 13.49 14.49 -5.61
CA PRO A 176 14.37 14.24 -6.72
C PRO A 176 14.70 12.75 -6.96
N ASN A 177 14.55 11.92 -5.93
CA ASN A 177 14.83 10.48 -5.99
C ASN A 177 13.63 9.64 -6.40
N LEU A 178 12.44 10.24 -6.54
CA LEU A 178 11.22 9.55 -6.94
C LEU A 178 10.76 9.98 -8.32
N GLU A 179 10.17 9.04 -9.05
CA GLU A 179 9.30 9.29 -10.19
C GLU A 179 7.89 8.94 -9.75
N THR A 180 7.03 9.95 -9.65
CA THR A 180 5.68 9.80 -9.12
C THR A 180 4.65 10.12 -10.19
N GLU A 181 3.72 9.18 -10.38
CA GLU A 181 2.54 9.31 -11.21
C GLU A 181 1.28 9.25 -10.33
N ILE A 182 0.29 10.07 -10.63
CA ILE A 182 -1.01 10.06 -9.94
C ILE A 182 -2.07 9.68 -10.97
N LEU A 183 -2.77 8.59 -10.69
CA LEU A 183 -3.84 8.07 -11.53
C LEU A 183 -5.21 8.33 -10.89
N GLU A 184 -6.17 8.72 -11.73
CA GLU A 184 -7.57 8.90 -11.32
C GLU A 184 -8.34 7.57 -11.39
N VAL A 185 -7.78 6.52 -10.78
CA VAL A 185 -8.44 5.21 -10.60
C VAL A 185 -8.88 5.07 -9.15
N GLY A 186 -10.03 4.46 -8.93
CA GLY A 186 -10.61 4.41 -7.59
C GLY A 186 -10.84 5.79 -6.99
N ASP A 187 -10.35 6.01 -5.78
CA ASP A 187 -10.33 7.33 -5.11
C ASP A 187 -8.92 7.99 -5.22
N GLY A 188 -8.20 7.68 -6.31
CA GLY A 188 -6.88 8.18 -6.65
C GLY A 188 -5.74 7.29 -6.15
N LEU A 189 -4.88 6.86 -7.06
CA LEU A 189 -3.69 6.04 -6.79
C LEU A 189 -2.42 6.83 -7.11
N ALA A 190 -1.53 7.02 -6.14
CA ALA A 190 -0.18 7.48 -6.39
C ALA A 190 0.77 6.29 -6.53
N ILE A 191 1.60 6.32 -7.57
CA ILE A 191 2.64 5.34 -7.85
C ILE A 191 3.98 6.06 -7.83
N SER A 192 4.80 5.80 -6.83
CA SER A 192 6.11 6.42 -6.68
C SER A 192 7.22 5.36 -6.82
N LYS A 193 8.06 5.49 -7.82
CA LYS A 193 9.18 4.58 -8.09
C LYS A 193 10.50 5.25 -7.69
N MET A 194 11.39 4.51 -7.01
CA MET A 194 12.76 4.98 -6.82
C MET A 194 13.46 5.07 -8.18
N LYS A 195 14.05 6.23 -8.46
CA LYS A 195 14.89 6.40 -9.65
C LYS A 195 16.13 5.53 -9.52
N SER A 196 16.42 4.76 -10.53
CA SER A 196 17.70 4.04 -10.63
C SER A 196 18.83 5.06 -10.58
N ASN A 197 19.77 4.94 -9.62
CA ASN A 197 20.99 5.74 -9.65
C ASN A 197 21.77 5.36 -10.91
N THR A 198 21.59 6.12 -11.96
CA THR A 198 22.53 6.09 -13.09
C THR A 198 23.86 6.55 -12.50
N LYS A 199 24.81 5.63 -12.30
CA LYS A 199 26.19 5.99 -12.00
C LYS A 199 26.61 6.97 -13.10
N ILE A 200 26.79 8.23 -12.72
CA ILE A 200 27.56 9.16 -13.53
C ILE A 200 28.96 8.55 -13.54
N GLU A 201 29.30 7.84 -14.64
CA GLU A 201 30.67 7.48 -14.90
C GLU A 201 31.45 8.80 -14.92
N SER A 202 32.23 9.00 -13.89
CA SER A 202 33.21 10.07 -13.84
C SER A 202 34.19 9.82 -14.99
N SER A 203 33.96 10.49 -16.11
CA SER A 203 34.98 10.70 -17.11
C SER A 203 36.10 11.51 -16.48
N ILE A 204 37.04 10.82 -15.86
CA ILE A 204 38.35 11.39 -15.55
C ILE A 204 39.15 11.25 -16.82
N ASN A 205 39.30 12.34 -17.56
CA ASN A 205 40.38 12.58 -18.49
C ASN A 205 41.36 13.53 -17.84
#